data_ed656a14e491d2d6f162773d5155f090
#
_entry.id   ed656a14e491d2d6f162773d5155f090
#
_cell.length_a   1.000
_cell.length_b   1.000
_cell.length_c   1.000
_cell.angle_alpha   90.00
_cell.angle_beta   90.00
_cell.angle_gamma   90.00
#
_symmetry.space_group_name_H-M   'P 1'
#
loop_
_entity.id
_entity.type
_entity.pdbx_description
1 polymer ?
#
loop_
_entity_poly.entity_id
_entity_poly.type
_entity_poly.pdbx_seq_one_letter_code
_entity_poly.pdbx_strand_id
1 'polypeptide(L)'
;MDRKTILDRIRRGRTDLVFELLKLPDWRDALSEGDVKPLQWFVYYNDTTALKAVLNAGGDLESVDLNQELGHASFFGHWKVVDFLITLGADVNHALPDTGETPLHSALCKAGRPYFLYVVKLLVENGADVNAKTIPGRETGAFMRDVRTKGETPLHRAAAYGDEEMIAYLIEKGANREARDANGDSPLTWASEHLRPGSVLKLLAFPPHYIGDNHVTKITSDHGCGWGNGMERNFLGDYLPESGKQD
;
A
#
# COMPACT_ATOMS: atom_id res chain seq x y z
N MET A 1 23.06 -25.65 -17.62
CA MET A 1 21.91 -24.91 -18.20
C MET A 1 22.49 -23.67 -18.87
N ASP A 2 22.00 -23.27 -20.04
CA ASP A 2 22.48 -22.06 -20.69
C ASP A 2 21.85 -20.80 -20.05
N ARG A 3 22.51 -19.64 -20.24
CA ARG A 3 22.12 -18.34 -19.67
C ARG A 3 20.67 -17.98 -19.98
N LYS A 4 20.24 -18.12 -21.23
CA LYS A 4 18.89 -17.75 -21.66
C LYS A 4 17.82 -18.58 -20.92
N THR A 5 18.05 -19.87 -20.77
CA THR A 5 17.16 -20.78 -20.06
C THR A 5 17.07 -20.43 -18.56
N ILE A 6 18.20 -20.05 -17.94
CA ILE A 6 18.22 -19.61 -16.54
C ILE A 6 17.36 -18.34 -16.36
N LEU A 7 17.61 -17.32 -17.18
CA LEU A 7 16.89 -16.05 -17.12
C LEU A 7 15.39 -16.22 -17.37
N ASP A 8 14.98 -17.02 -18.36
CA ASP A 8 13.56 -17.30 -18.63
C ASP A 8 12.88 -17.99 -17.44
N ARG A 9 13.56 -18.89 -16.74
CA ARG A 9 13.03 -19.55 -15.54
C ARG A 9 12.97 -18.61 -14.33
N ILE A 10 13.97 -17.74 -14.13
CA ILE A 10 13.93 -16.70 -13.10
C ILE A 10 12.71 -15.81 -13.33
N ARG A 11 12.50 -15.35 -14.56
CA ARG A 11 11.31 -14.58 -14.94
C ARG A 11 9.98 -15.27 -14.60
N ARG A 12 9.96 -16.59 -14.60
CA ARG A 12 8.79 -17.43 -14.23
C ARG A 12 8.75 -17.84 -12.76
N GLY A 13 9.55 -17.20 -11.90
CA GLY A 13 9.52 -17.38 -10.45
C GLY A 13 10.54 -18.38 -9.88
N ARG A 14 11.44 -18.96 -10.71
CA ARG A 14 12.50 -19.83 -10.22
C ARG A 14 13.74 -18.99 -9.82
N THR A 15 13.55 -18.10 -8.87
CA THR A 15 14.58 -17.19 -8.36
C THR A 15 15.74 -17.91 -7.68
N ASP A 16 15.52 -19.14 -7.20
CA ASP A 16 16.56 -20.06 -6.72
C ASP A 16 17.69 -20.33 -7.74
N LEU A 17 17.39 -20.18 -9.03
CA LEU A 17 18.39 -20.33 -10.09
C LEU A 17 19.41 -19.18 -10.16
N VAL A 18 19.30 -18.18 -9.29
CA VAL A 18 20.36 -17.17 -9.10
C VAL A 18 21.71 -17.85 -8.80
N PHE A 19 21.72 -18.92 -8.03
CA PHE A 19 22.96 -19.65 -7.72
C PHE A 19 23.57 -20.36 -8.94
N GLU A 20 22.77 -20.76 -9.92
CA GLU A 20 23.26 -21.26 -11.19
C GLU A 20 23.70 -20.12 -12.14
N LEU A 21 22.99 -19.00 -12.10
CA LEU A 21 23.36 -17.78 -12.81
C LEU A 21 24.76 -17.29 -12.42
N LEU A 22 25.02 -17.21 -11.11
CA LEU A 22 26.28 -16.72 -10.54
C LEU A 22 27.50 -17.62 -10.86
N LYS A 23 27.28 -18.85 -11.33
CA LYS A 23 28.37 -19.74 -11.81
C LYS A 23 28.81 -19.45 -13.25
N LEU A 24 28.01 -18.67 -14.00
CA LEU A 24 28.36 -18.32 -15.38
C LEU A 24 29.46 -17.27 -15.40
N PRO A 25 30.39 -17.30 -16.37
CA PRO A 25 31.47 -16.32 -16.46
C PRO A 25 30.98 -14.90 -16.75
N ASP A 26 29.82 -14.78 -17.39
CA ASP A 26 29.18 -13.54 -17.84
C ASP A 26 27.93 -13.17 -17.03
N TRP A 27 27.82 -13.66 -15.78
CA TRP A 27 26.64 -13.43 -14.94
C TRP A 27 26.34 -11.95 -14.66
N ARG A 28 27.39 -11.09 -14.60
CA ARG A 28 27.19 -9.64 -14.42
C ARG A 28 26.44 -9.02 -15.59
N ASP A 29 26.81 -9.38 -16.82
CA ASP A 29 26.11 -8.91 -18.02
C ASP A 29 24.65 -9.39 -18.02
N ALA A 30 24.44 -10.62 -17.54
CA ALA A 30 23.09 -11.19 -17.42
C ALA A 30 22.17 -10.40 -16.50
N LEU A 31 22.70 -9.74 -15.45
CA LEU A 31 21.89 -8.92 -14.54
C LEU A 31 21.33 -7.64 -15.20
N SER A 32 21.93 -7.20 -16.29
CA SER A 32 21.50 -6.04 -17.07
C SER A 32 20.65 -6.42 -18.30
N GLU A 33 20.38 -7.71 -18.51
CA GLU A 33 19.70 -8.20 -19.70
C GLU A 33 18.17 -8.08 -19.60
N GLY A 34 17.54 -7.70 -20.71
CA GLY A 34 16.09 -7.60 -20.85
C GLY A 34 15.49 -6.24 -20.41
N ASP A 35 14.22 -6.03 -20.78
CA ASP A 35 13.47 -4.81 -20.41
C ASP A 35 13.20 -4.77 -18.90
N VAL A 36 12.91 -5.94 -18.29
CA VAL A 36 12.84 -6.13 -16.86
C VAL A 36 14.06 -6.90 -16.40
N LYS A 37 14.88 -6.29 -15.56
CA LYS A 37 16.15 -6.85 -15.09
C LYS A 37 15.93 -8.02 -14.15
N PRO A 38 16.85 -9.01 -14.07
CA PRO A 38 16.76 -10.12 -13.12
C PRO A 38 16.57 -9.67 -11.66
N LEU A 39 17.22 -8.58 -11.25
CA LEU A 39 17.07 -8.01 -9.91
C LEU A 39 15.63 -7.56 -9.60
N GLN A 40 14.93 -7.01 -10.59
CA GLN A 40 13.52 -6.61 -10.45
C GLN A 40 12.61 -7.84 -10.26
N TRP A 41 12.94 -8.97 -10.90
CA TRP A 41 12.23 -10.23 -10.67
C TRP A 41 12.43 -10.75 -9.24
N PHE A 42 13.62 -10.58 -8.64
CA PHE A 42 13.85 -10.96 -7.25
C PHE A 42 13.03 -10.10 -6.29
N VAL A 43 12.90 -8.80 -6.56
CA VAL A 43 11.98 -7.90 -5.84
C VAL A 43 10.53 -8.35 -6.00
N TYR A 44 10.10 -8.60 -7.22
CA TYR A 44 8.72 -9.01 -7.55
C TYR A 44 8.33 -10.33 -6.86
N TYR A 45 9.24 -11.31 -6.82
CA TYR A 45 9.02 -12.59 -6.17
C TYR A 45 9.38 -12.61 -4.67
N ASN A 46 9.67 -11.45 -4.06
CA ASN A 46 10.01 -11.31 -2.63
C ASN A 46 11.21 -12.16 -2.19
N ASP A 47 12.23 -12.28 -3.05
CA ASP A 47 13.40 -13.11 -2.78
C ASP A 47 14.63 -12.28 -2.39
N THR A 48 14.71 -11.93 -1.10
CA THR A 48 15.89 -11.25 -0.54
C THR A 48 17.12 -12.14 -0.55
N THR A 49 16.98 -13.48 -0.61
CA THR A 49 18.11 -14.41 -0.65
C THR A 49 18.83 -14.29 -2.00
N ALA A 50 18.07 -14.20 -3.10
CA ALA A 50 18.63 -13.98 -4.41
C ALA A 50 19.36 -12.64 -4.52
N LEU A 51 18.75 -11.56 -3.99
CA LEU A 51 19.38 -10.23 -3.95
C LEU A 51 20.70 -10.26 -3.16
N LYS A 52 20.71 -10.85 -1.97
CA LYS A 52 21.92 -11.02 -1.14
C LYS A 52 22.97 -11.88 -1.81
N ALA A 53 22.57 -12.93 -2.53
CA ALA A 53 23.50 -13.80 -3.26
C ALA A 53 24.28 -13.01 -4.33
N VAL A 54 23.60 -12.12 -5.07
CA VAL A 54 24.24 -11.23 -6.06
C VAL A 54 25.27 -10.33 -5.40
N LEU A 55 24.91 -9.64 -4.31
CA LEU A 55 25.82 -8.75 -3.57
C LEU A 55 27.02 -9.50 -3.00
N ASN A 56 26.78 -10.67 -2.40
CA ASN A 56 27.86 -11.51 -1.84
C ASN A 56 28.82 -12.03 -2.91
N ALA A 57 28.38 -12.19 -4.14
CA ALA A 57 29.23 -12.54 -5.29
C ALA A 57 30.01 -11.34 -5.85
N GLY A 58 29.91 -10.15 -5.22
CA GLY A 58 30.57 -8.93 -5.68
C GLY A 58 29.82 -8.26 -6.85
N GLY A 59 28.53 -8.51 -6.99
CA GLY A 59 27.65 -7.73 -7.85
C GLY A 59 27.21 -6.44 -7.16
N ASP A 60 26.60 -5.56 -7.92
CA ASP A 60 25.96 -4.33 -7.46
C ASP A 60 24.47 -4.34 -7.83
N LEU A 61 23.76 -3.31 -7.43
CA LEU A 61 22.37 -3.09 -7.78
C LEU A 61 22.20 -1.85 -8.67
N GLU A 62 23.30 -1.36 -9.29
CA GLU A 62 23.29 -0.16 -10.12
C GLU A 62 22.40 -0.28 -11.37
N SER A 63 22.11 -1.52 -11.79
CA SER A 63 21.22 -1.78 -12.92
C SER A 63 19.74 -1.50 -12.63
N VAL A 64 19.38 -1.22 -11.37
CA VAL A 64 18.00 -0.93 -10.94
C VAL A 64 17.97 0.33 -10.07
N ASP A 65 16.88 1.06 -10.15
CA ASP A 65 16.62 2.19 -9.26
C ASP A 65 16.06 1.67 -7.92
N LEU A 66 16.87 1.71 -6.85
CA LEU A 66 16.49 1.24 -5.53
C LEU A 66 15.23 1.93 -4.99
N ASN A 67 15.05 3.20 -5.32
CA ASN A 67 13.90 3.99 -4.85
C ASN A 67 12.61 3.52 -5.56
N GLN A 68 12.68 3.29 -6.85
CA GLN A 68 11.58 2.73 -7.62
C GLN A 68 11.22 1.34 -7.12
N GLU A 69 12.22 0.48 -6.89
CA GLU A 69 12.00 -0.88 -6.37
C GLU A 69 11.45 -0.88 -4.94
N LEU A 70 11.79 0.12 -4.11
CA LEU A 70 11.17 0.30 -2.79
C LEU A 70 9.67 0.58 -2.93
N GLY A 71 9.28 1.43 -3.89
CA GLY A 71 7.87 1.66 -4.21
C GLY A 71 7.15 0.39 -4.65
N HIS A 72 7.75 -0.40 -5.56
CA HIS A 72 7.20 -1.68 -6.01
C HIS A 72 7.07 -2.69 -4.87
N ALA A 73 8.11 -2.89 -4.06
CA ALA A 73 8.09 -3.80 -2.92
C ALA A 73 7.02 -3.39 -1.88
N SER A 74 6.86 -2.09 -1.65
CA SER A 74 5.82 -1.54 -0.77
C SER A 74 4.42 -1.82 -1.30
N PHE A 75 4.20 -1.65 -2.60
CA PHE A 75 2.93 -1.95 -3.27
C PHE A 75 2.55 -3.44 -3.19
N PHE A 76 3.52 -4.35 -3.28
CA PHE A 76 3.31 -5.79 -3.15
C PHE A 76 3.25 -6.27 -1.69
N GLY A 77 3.61 -5.45 -0.71
CA GLY A 77 3.65 -5.83 0.69
C GLY A 77 4.85 -6.71 1.05
N HIS A 78 5.93 -6.63 0.29
CA HIS A 78 7.13 -7.45 0.42
C HIS A 78 8.06 -6.90 1.53
N TRP A 79 7.61 -6.94 2.78
CA TRP A 79 8.28 -6.30 3.90
C TRP A 79 9.76 -6.66 4.05
N LYS A 80 10.17 -7.91 3.73
CA LYS A 80 11.59 -8.33 3.77
C LYS A 80 12.44 -7.62 2.73
N VAL A 81 11.87 -7.41 1.54
CA VAL A 81 12.54 -6.66 0.47
C VAL A 81 12.55 -5.18 0.81
N VAL A 82 11.44 -4.64 1.35
CA VAL A 82 11.38 -3.25 1.82
C VAL A 82 12.49 -2.97 2.85
N ASP A 83 12.58 -3.78 3.91
CA ASP A 83 13.62 -3.68 4.92
C ASP A 83 15.04 -3.74 4.31
N PHE A 84 15.26 -4.69 3.40
CA PHE A 84 16.52 -4.86 2.72
C PHE A 84 16.89 -3.65 1.84
N LEU A 85 15.96 -3.11 1.05
CA LEU A 85 16.21 -1.94 0.21
C LEU A 85 16.50 -0.69 1.04
N ILE A 86 15.81 -0.51 2.17
CA ILE A 86 16.10 0.57 3.11
C ILE A 86 17.53 0.44 3.67
N THR A 87 17.97 -0.76 4.05
CA THR A 87 19.34 -0.98 4.53
C THR A 87 20.40 -0.68 3.47
N LEU A 88 20.04 -0.74 2.20
CA LEU A 88 20.91 -0.35 1.07
C LEU A 88 20.86 1.13 0.72
N GLY A 89 20.08 1.92 1.47
CA GLY A 89 20.00 3.37 1.30
C GLY A 89 18.90 3.86 0.36
N ALA A 90 17.91 3.02 0.04
CA ALA A 90 16.73 3.50 -0.68
C ALA A 90 16.00 4.57 0.13
N ASP A 91 15.60 5.66 -0.53
CA ASP A 91 14.91 6.79 0.09
C ASP A 91 13.43 6.46 0.32
N VAL A 92 13.05 6.35 1.59
CA VAL A 92 11.65 6.08 2.00
C VAL A 92 10.68 7.22 1.64
N ASN A 93 11.19 8.40 1.34
CA ASN A 93 10.43 9.58 0.93
C ASN A 93 10.53 9.86 -0.58
N HIS A 94 11.16 8.97 -1.35
CA HIS A 94 11.22 9.13 -2.79
C HIS A 94 9.82 9.25 -3.38
N ALA A 95 9.50 10.45 -3.88
CA ALA A 95 8.23 10.72 -4.53
C ALA A 95 8.37 10.54 -6.05
N LEU A 96 7.46 9.81 -6.67
CA LEU A 96 7.42 9.69 -8.12
C LEU A 96 7.21 11.08 -8.74
N PRO A 97 8.04 11.50 -9.71
CA PRO A 97 8.06 12.88 -10.20
C PRO A 97 6.76 13.29 -10.92
N ASP A 98 6.01 12.35 -11.45
CA ASP A 98 4.76 12.58 -12.18
C ASP A 98 3.53 12.58 -11.27
N THR A 99 3.51 11.77 -10.21
CA THR A 99 2.34 11.58 -9.35
C THR A 99 2.53 12.06 -7.92
N GLY A 100 3.77 12.23 -7.47
CA GLY A 100 4.08 12.54 -6.07
C GLY A 100 3.86 11.35 -5.11
N GLU A 101 3.58 10.15 -5.64
CA GLU A 101 3.42 8.97 -4.80
C GLU A 101 4.74 8.57 -4.15
N THR A 102 4.69 8.35 -2.83
CA THR A 102 5.81 7.79 -2.05
C THR A 102 5.60 6.29 -1.84
N PRO A 103 6.63 5.53 -1.38
CA PRO A 103 6.46 4.14 -0.99
C PRO A 103 5.33 3.92 0.03
N LEU A 104 5.09 4.89 0.93
CA LEU A 104 3.99 4.82 1.90
C LEU A 104 2.62 4.92 1.23
N HIS A 105 2.45 5.75 0.20
CA HIS A 105 1.23 5.75 -0.61
C HIS A 105 1.02 4.41 -1.32
N SER A 106 2.09 3.82 -1.85
CA SER A 106 2.04 2.53 -2.54
C SER A 106 1.60 1.38 -1.62
N ALA A 107 2.05 1.38 -0.35
CA ALA A 107 1.64 0.38 0.64
C ALA A 107 0.14 0.45 0.99
N LEU A 108 -0.50 1.59 0.76
CA LEU A 108 -1.88 1.87 1.17
C LEU A 108 -2.89 1.85 0.00
N CYS A 109 -2.57 1.19 -1.10
CA CYS A 109 -3.39 1.19 -2.32
C CYS A 109 -4.55 0.19 -2.35
N LYS A 110 -4.65 -0.75 -1.40
CA LYS A 110 -5.62 -1.86 -1.46
C LYS A 110 -6.20 -2.20 -0.10
N ALA A 111 -7.50 -2.54 -0.09
CA ALA A 111 -8.20 -3.06 1.09
C ALA A 111 -7.86 -4.53 1.40
N GLY A 112 -8.19 -4.95 2.63
CA GLY A 112 -8.14 -6.35 3.05
C GLY A 112 -6.75 -6.95 3.19
N ARG A 113 -5.75 -6.14 3.52
CA ARG A 113 -4.34 -6.56 3.61
C ARG A 113 -3.70 -6.16 4.95
N PRO A 114 -4.10 -6.78 6.07
CA PRO A 114 -3.59 -6.40 7.39
C PRO A 114 -2.06 -6.57 7.53
N TYR A 115 -1.45 -7.50 6.80
CA TYR A 115 0.01 -7.70 6.81
C TYR A 115 0.80 -6.53 6.19
N PHE A 116 0.16 -5.63 5.45
CA PHE A 116 0.79 -4.38 4.97
C PHE A 116 1.16 -3.42 6.11
N LEU A 117 0.57 -3.60 7.30
CA LEU A 117 0.98 -2.84 8.47
C LEU A 117 2.48 -3.00 8.78
N TYR A 118 3.08 -4.15 8.49
CA TYR A 118 4.54 -4.33 8.65
C TYR A 118 5.32 -3.42 7.70
N VAL A 119 4.87 -3.29 6.44
CA VAL A 119 5.49 -2.37 5.47
C VAL A 119 5.31 -0.93 5.92
N VAL A 120 4.11 -0.55 6.32
CA VAL A 120 3.82 0.81 6.83
C VAL A 120 4.70 1.13 8.03
N LYS A 121 4.82 0.22 9.00
CA LYS A 121 5.71 0.40 10.17
C LYS A 121 7.17 0.57 9.76
N LEU A 122 7.68 -0.30 8.90
CA LEU A 122 9.07 -0.18 8.40
C LEU A 122 9.34 1.17 7.75
N LEU A 123 8.46 1.63 6.86
CA LEU A 123 8.62 2.91 6.19
C LEU A 123 8.60 4.06 7.19
N VAL A 124 7.60 4.10 8.07
CA VAL A 124 7.42 5.20 9.04
C VAL A 124 8.54 5.21 10.09
N GLU A 125 8.97 4.07 10.58
CA GLU A 125 10.08 3.95 11.54
C GLU A 125 11.43 4.36 10.92
N ASN A 126 11.55 4.29 9.60
CA ASN A 126 12.70 4.78 8.86
C ASN A 126 12.51 6.21 8.30
N GLY A 127 11.51 6.96 8.77
CA GLY A 127 11.34 8.38 8.52
C GLY A 127 10.47 8.74 7.31
N ALA A 128 9.58 7.84 6.87
CA ALA A 128 8.60 8.19 5.85
C ALA A 128 7.66 9.29 6.35
N ASP A 129 7.44 10.32 5.53
CA ASP A 129 6.51 11.41 5.83
C ASP A 129 5.06 10.91 5.73
N VAL A 130 4.41 10.79 6.89
CA VAL A 130 3.01 10.36 7.00
C VAL A 130 2.01 11.40 6.46
N ASN A 131 2.47 12.61 6.13
CA ASN A 131 1.68 13.71 5.61
C ASN A 131 2.05 14.11 4.17
N ALA A 132 2.92 13.36 3.51
CA ALA A 132 3.25 13.58 2.10
C ALA A 132 1.98 13.61 1.26
N LYS A 133 1.95 14.47 0.22
CA LYS A 133 0.81 14.59 -0.68
C LYS A 133 1.16 14.16 -2.09
N THR A 134 0.25 13.47 -2.75
CA THR A 134 0.32 13.25 -4.19
C THR A 134 0.07 14.55 -4.96
N ILE A 135 0.41 14.59 -6.24
CA ILE A 135 0.21 15.77 -7.10
C ILE A 135 -1.26 15.81 -7.56
N PRO A 136 -2.03 16.87 -7.25
CA PRO A 136 -3.41 17.00 -7.71
C PRO A 136 -3.54 16.96 -9.22
N GLY A 137 -4.59 16.31 -9.72
CA GLY A 137 -4.87 16.20 -11.16
C GLY A 137 -3.96 15.24 -11.92
N ARG A 138 -3.16 14.44 -11.21
CA ARG A 138 -2.34 13.36 -11.79
C ARG A 138 -2.92 11.99 -11.42
N GLU A 139 -2.97 11.09 -12.39
CA GLU A 139 -3.35 9.71 -12.10
C GLU A 139 -2.22 9.04 -11.31
N THR A 140 -2.58 8.53 -10.14
CA THR A 140 -1.70 7.75 -9.27
C THR A 140 -1.88 6.25 -9.51
N GLY A 141 -0.99 5.41 -8.96
CA GLY A 141 -1.09 3.95 -9.02
C GLY A 141 -2.24 3.36 -8.20
N ALA A 142 -3.04 4.18 -7.51
CA ALA A 142 -4.19 3.73 -6.76
C ALA A 142 -5.24 3.08 -7.68
N PHE A 143 -5.81 1.95 -7.24
CA PHE A 143 -6.74 1.15 -8.04
C PHE A 143 -8.13 1.78 -8.23
N MET A 144 -8.46 2.84 -7.52
CA MET A 144 -9.75 3.51 -7.61
C MET A 144 -9.62 4.82 -8.40
N ARG A 145 -10.39 4.92 -9.48
CA ARG A 145 -10.36 6.06 -10.40
C ARG A 145 -10.67 7.40 -9.74
N ASP A 146 -11.59 7.40 -8.78
CA ASP A 146 -12.05 8.58 -8.06
C ASP A 146 -10.99 9.18 -7.11
N VAL A 147 -10.03 8.40 -6.66
CA VAL A 147 -8.93 8.85 -5.80
C VAL A 147 -7.65 9.21 -6.55
N ARG A 148 -7.51 8.78 -7.80
CA ARG A 148 -6.28 8.93 -8.61
C ARG A 148 -5.88 10.37 -8.91
N THR A 149 -6.77 11.34 -8.73
CA THR A 149 -6.54 12.74 -9.12
C THR A 149 -6.69 13.70 -7.96
N LYS A 150 -6.83 13.22 -6.73
CA LYS A 150 -7.24 14.04 -5.58
C LYS A 150 -6.10 14.75 -4.82
N GLY A 151 -4.86 14.37 -4.97
CA GLY A 151 -3.75 14.97 -4.19
C GLY A 151 -3.83 14.60 -2.71
N GLU A 152 -4.05 13.34 -2.44
CA GLU A 152 -4.30 12.77 -1.13
C GLU A 152 -3.02 12.56 -0.30
N THR A 153 -3.18 12.36 1.00
CA THR A 153 -2.12 11.90 1.92
C THR A 153 -2.26 10.39 2.17
N PRO A 154 -1.21 9.74 2.75
CA PRO A 154 -1.31 8.34 3.18
C PRO A 154 -2.54 8.05 4.06
N LEU A 155 -2.91 8.98 4.96
CA LEU A 155 -4.08 8.80 5.82
C LEU A 155 -5.41 8.78 5.05
N HIS A 156 -5.55 9.50 3.95
CA HIS A 156 -6.73 9.41 3.07
C HIS A 156 -6.86 7.98 2.51
N ARG A 157 -5.76 7.39 2.01
CA ARG A 157 -5.77 6.01 1.51
C ARG A 157 -6.04 4.99 2.61
N ALA A 158 -5.42 5.16 3.79
CA ALA A 158 -5.69 4.31 4.94
C ALA A 158 -7.15 4.40 5.39
N ALA A 159 -7.74 5.60 5.36
CA ALA A 159 -9.15 5.82 5.66
C ALA A 159 -10.09 5.03 4.73
N ALA A 160 -9.74 4.97 3.43
CA ALA A 160 -10.51 4.22 2.44
C ALA A 160 -10.28 2.69 2.54
N TYR A 161 -9.04 2.23 2.79
CA TYR A 161 -8.64 0.84 2.61
C TYR A 161 -7.99 0.16 3.81
N GLY A 162 -7.38 0.92 4.74
CA GLY A 162 -6.67 0.41 5.90
C GLY A 162 -7.61 -0.20 6.94
N ASP A 163 -7.07 -1.02 7.83
CA ASP A 163 -7.78 -1.44 9.03
C ASP A 163 -7.62 -0.40 10.17
N GLU A 164 -8.31 -0.64 11.27
CA GLU A 164 -8.30 0.27 12.42
C GLU A 164 -6.90 0.40 13.04
N GLU A 165 -6.12 -0.69 13.09
CA GLU A 165 -4.77 -0.68 13.64
C GLU A 165 -3.84 0.20 12.78
N MET A 166 -3.93 0.08 11.47
CA MET A 166 -3.15 0.89 10.52
C MET A 166 -3.48 2.38 10.63
N ILE A 167 -4.77 2.72 10.68
CA ILE A 167 -5.24 4.10 10.84
C ILE A 167 -4.77 4.68 12.17
N ALA A 168 -4.97 3.94 13.28
CA ALA A 168 -4.54 4.35 14.61
C ALA A 168 -3.02 4.57 14.67
N TYR A 169 -2.24 3.68 14.08
CA TYR A 169 -0.79 3.81 14.00
C TYR A 169 -0.36 5.06 13.23
N LEU A 170 -0.94 5.34 12.06
CA LEU A 170 -0.60 6.55 11.30
C LEU A 170 -0.95 7.83 12.09
N ILE A 171 -2.09 7.86 12.77
CA ILE A 171 -2.49 8.99 13.62
C ILE A 171 -1.51 9.16 14.78
N GLU A 172 -1.11 8.07 15.47
CA GLU A 172 -0.10 8.09 16.53
C GLU A 172 1.23 8.66 16.04
N LYS A 173 1.60 8.35 14.79
CA LYS A 173 2.82 8.87 14.14
C LYS A 173 2.67 10.27 13.55
N GLY A 174 1.57 10.97 13.83
CA GLY A 174 1.38 12.37 13.47
C GLY A 174 0.68 12.61 12.12
N ALA A 175 0.01 11.61 11.57
CA ALA A 175 -0.81 11.84 10.38
C ALA A 175 -1.96 12.81 10.69
N ASN A 176 -2.10 13.84 9.88
CA ASN A 176 -3.07 14.90 10.08
C ASN A 176 -4.48 14.48 9.64
N ARG A 177 -5.40 14.30 10.61
CA ARG A 177 -6.81 13.98 10.35
C ARG A 177 -7.58 15.09 9.64
N GLU A 178 -7.11 16.34 9.76
CA GLU A 178 -7.72 17.52 9.15
C GLU A 178 -7.17 17.83 7.76
N ALA A 179 -6.19 17.04 7.27
CA ALA A 179 -5.64 17.22 5.93
C ALA A 179 -6.78 17.22 4.89
N ARG A 180 -6.61 18.07 3.87
CA ARG A 180 -7.56 18.18 2.77
C ARG A 180 -6.88 17.79 1.48
N ASP A 181 -7.58 17.01 0.67
CA ASP A 181 -7.23 16.76 -0.72
C ASP A 181 -7.59 17.99 -1.61
N ALA A 182 -7.41 17.87 -2.90
CA ALA A 182 -7.69 18.95 -3.85
C ALA A 182 -9.18 19.33 -3.96
N ASN A 183 -10.08 18.44 -3.58
CA ASN A 183 -11.53 18.69 -3.54
C ASN A 183 -11.99 19.28 -2.20
N GLY A 184 -11.09 19.36 -1.21
CA GLY A 184 -11.41 19.78 0.15
C GLY A 184 -11.88 18.64 1.06
N ASP A 185 -11.79 17.38 0.60
CA ASP A 185 -12.20 16.21 1.36
C ASP A 185 -11.12 15.81 2.37
N SER A 186 -11.54 15.41 3.57
CA SER A 186 -10.68 14.90 4.63
C SER A 186 -10.60 13.37 4.61
N PRO A 187 -9.65 12.75 5.35
CA PRO A 187 -9.67 11.32 5.56
C PRO A 187 -11.00 10.79 6.11
N LEU A 188 -11.70 11.57 6.96
CA LEU A 188 -13.04 11.22 7.44
C LEU A 188 -14.07 11.22 6.30
N THR A 189 -14.02 12.19 5.36
CA THR A 189 -14.88 12.21 4.17
C THR A 189 -14.63 10.97 3.32
N TRP A 190 -13.36 10.64 3.05
CA TRP A 190 -13.00 9.44 2.30
C TRP A 190 -13.51 8.15 2.95
N ALA A 191 -13.36 8.01 4.28
CA ALA A 191 -13.90 6.84 4.99
C ALA A 191 -15.43 6.75 4.84
N SER A 192 -16.14 7.87 4.90
CA SER A 192 -17.59 7.92 4.71
C SER A 192 -17.99 7.53 3.28
N GLU A 193 -17.32 8.09 2.27
CA GLU A 193 -17.55 7.75 0.84
C GLU A 193 -17.31 6.26 0.55
N HIS A 194 -16.34 5.66 1.24
CA HIS A 194 -16.00 4.24 1.13
C HIS A 194 -16.80 3.33 2.07
N LEU A 195 -17.86 3.85 2.69
CA LEU A 195 -18.78 3.11 3.55
C LEU A 195 -18.06 2.33 4.66
N ARG A 196 -17.03 2.97 5.26
CA ARG A 196 -16.25 2.35 6.33
C ARG A 196 -17.06 2.25 7.62
N PRO A 197 -16.78 1.24 8.46
CA PRO A 197 -17.51 1.06 9.72
C PRO A 197 -17.33 2.25 10.66
N GLY A 198 -18.31 2.43 11.55
CA GLY A 198 -18.36 3.56 12.50
C GLY A 198 -17.14 3.64 13.41
N SER A 199 -16.49 2.52 13.74
CA SER A 199 -15.22 2.50 14.47
C SER A 199 -14.10 3.24 13.74
N VAL A 200 -13.98 3.05 12.42
CA VAL A 200 -13.03 3.79 11.56
C VAL A 200 -13.39 5.27 11.51
N LEU A 201 -14.68 5.61 11.31
CA LEU A 201 -15.14 7.00 11.32
C LEU A 201 -14.82 7.70 12.64
N LYS A 202 -14.96 6.99 13.77
CA LYS A 202 -14.64 7.51 15.11
C LYS A 202 -13.14 7.81 15.27
N LEU A 203 -12.26 6.95 14.77
CA LEU A 203 -10.80 7.18 14.78
C LEU A 203 -10.41 8.43 13.99
N LEU A 204 -11.09 8.68 12.87
CA LEU A 204 -10.80 9.79 11.96
C LEU A 204 -11.51 11.09 12.33
N ALA A 205 -12.48 11.06 13.25
CA ALA A 205 -13.22 12.24 13.66
C ALA A 205 -12.32 13.28 14.35
N PHE A 206 -12.55 14.55 14.05
CA PHE A 206 -11.85 15.71 14.63
C PHE A 206 -12.84 16.86 14.83
N PRO A 207 -12.60 17.82 15.75
CA PRO A 207 -13.52 18.94 15.97
C PRO A 207 -13.76 19.77 14.68
N PRO A 208 -15.00 20.22 14.39
CA PRO A 208 -16.20 20.02 15.22
C PRO A 208 -16.96 18.69 14.99
N HIS A 209 -16.40 17.77 14.22
CA HIS A 209 -17.04 16.50 13.89
C HIS A 209 -16.93 15.52 15.07
N TYR A 210 -18.03 14.87 15.41
CA TYR A 210 -18.08 13.91 16.50
C TYR A 210 -18.96 12.71 16.15
N ILE A 211 -18.45 11.52 16.42
CA ILE A 211 -19.16 10.24 16.25
C ILE A 211 -19.38 9.64 17.64
N GLY A 212 -20.61 9.66 18.12
CA GLY A 212 -20.99 9.11 19.44
C GLY A 212 -20.92 7.58 19.50
N ASP A 213 -20.69 7.04 20.70
CA ASP A 213 -20.57 5.58 20.89
C ASP A 213 -21.84 4.82 20.47
N ASN A 214 -23.01 5.37 20.77
CA ASN A 214 -24.27 4.77 20.34
C ASN A 214 -24.41 4.72 18.80
N HIS A 215 -23.85 5.69 18.09
CA HIS A 215 -23.86 5.72 16.65
C HIS A 215 -22.91 4.64 16.07
N VAL A 216 -21.73 4.52 16.64
CA VAL A 216 -20.76 3.48 16.27
C VAL A 216 -21.35 2.08 16.47
N THR A 217 -21.92 1.82 17.65
CA THR A 217 -22.54 0.53 17.96
C THR A 217 -23.69 0.21 17.01
N LYS A 218 -24.52 1.20 16.71
CA LYS A 218 -25.64 1.02 15.78
C LYS A 218 -25.20 0.69 14.35
N ILE A 219 -24.16 1.38 13.86
CA ILE A 219 -23.60 1.12 12.51
C ILE A 219 -22.96 -0.27 12.45
N THR A 220 -22.19 -0.64 13.47
CA THR A 220 -21.46 -1.93 13.49
C THR A 220 -22.38 -3.12 13.73
N SER A 221 -23.47 -2.95 14.48
CA SER A 221 -24.44 -4.04 14.75
C SER A 221 -25.29 -4.38 13.52
N ASP A 222 -25.47 -3.42 12.63
CA ASP A 222 -26.46 -3.52 11.55
C ASP A 222 -25.87 -3.54 10.13
N HIS A 223 -24.71 -4.05 9.89
CA HIS A 223 -24.04 -4.31 8.59
C HIS A 223 -22.74 -3.52 8.35
N GLY A 224 -22.31 -2.63 9.26
CA GLY A 224 -20.99 -1.98 9.16
C GLY A 224 -20.78 -1.06 7.95
N CYS A 225 -21.83 -0.68 7.26
CA CYS A 225 -21.75 0.31 6.19
C CYS A 225 -22.02 1.72 6.73
N GLY A 226 -21.26 2.69 6.28
CA GLY A 226 -21.32 4.09 6.73
C GLY A 226 -22.66 4.82 6.46
N TRP A 227 -23.60 4.16 5.81
CA TRP A 227 -24.91 4.70 5.48
C TRP A 227 -25.92 4.63 6.63
N GLY A 228 -25.56 3.98 7.72
CA GLY A 228 -26.45 3.83 8.86
C GLY A 228 -27.68 2.99 8.58
N ASN A 229 -28.21 2.43 9.63
CA ASN A 229 -29.43 1.66 9.61
C ASN A 229 -30.59 2.49 9.10
N GLY A 230 -31.12 2.14 7.97
CA GLY A 230 -32.30 2.77 7.43
C GLY A 230 -32.16 3.29 6.02
N MET A 231 -30.94 3.61 5.56
CA MET A 231 -30.79 4.00 4.16
C MET A 231 -31.02 2.81 3.22
N GLU A 232 -30.47 1.65 3.55
CA GLU A 232 -30.72 0.41 2.77
C GLU A 232 -32.21 0.06 2.79
N ARG A 233 -32.88 0.18 3.95
CA ARG A 233 -34.33 -0.02 4.05
C ARG A 233 -35.11 1.02 3.27
N ASN A 234 -34.65 2.27 3.23
CA ASN A 234 -35.30 3.30 2.44
C ASN A 234 -35.10 3.14 0.93
N PHE A 235 -33.95 2.58 0.49
CA PHE A 235 -33.69 2.34 -0.95
C PHE A 235 -34.26 1.02 -1.45
N LEU A 236 -34.26 -0.02 -0.63
CA LEU A 236 -34.73 -1.36 -1.02
C LEU A 236 -36.20 -1.60 -0.62
N GLY A 237 -36.78 -0.69 0.16
CA GLY A 237 -38.17 -0.71 0.55
C GLY A 237 -38.62 -2.08 1.06
N ASP A 238 -39.80 -2.53 0.61
CA ASP A 238 -40.42 -3.78 0.98
C ASP A 238 -39.78 -5.03 0.36
N TYR A 239 -38.66 -4.90 -0.37
CA TYR A 239 -37.97 -6.01 -1.01
C TYR A 239 -37.04 -6.80 -0.08
N LEU A 240 -36.67 -6.24 1.06
CA LEU A 240 -35.93 -7.00 2.08
C LEU A 240 -36.90 -7.71 2.99
N PRO A 241 -36.80 -9.05 3.14
CA PRO A 241 -37.62 -9.75 4.11
C PRO A 241 -37.34 -9.19 5.50
N GLU A 242 -38.41 -8.89 6.28
CA GLU A 242 -38.27 -8.49 7.68
C GLU A 242 -37.43 -9.55 8.40
N SER A 243 -36.19 -9.21 8.75
CA SER A 243 -35.32 -10.10 9.51
C SER A 243 -35.90 -10.28 10.90
N GLY A 244 -36.56 -11.43 11.11
CA GLY A 244 -36.77 -11.97 12.45
C GLY A 244 -37.99 -11.52 13.20
N LYS A 245 -39.18 -11.91 12.75
CA LYS A 245 -40.16 -12.48 13.68
C LYS A 245 -40.04 -14.00 13.55
N GLN A 246 -39.22 -14.60 14.41
CA GLN A 246 -39.42 -15.99 14.79
C GLN A 246 -40.51 -15.98 15.84
N ASP A 247 -41.64 -16.59 15.50
CA ASP A 247 -42.68 -17.01 16.43
C ASP A 247 -42.15 -18.03 17.43
#